data_dafbf21d707dfb3813eb6b57be13b7e4
#
_entry.id   dafbf21d707dfb3813eb6b57be13b7e4
#
_cell.length_a   1.000
_cell.length_b   1.000
_cell.length_c   1.000
_cell.angle_alpha   90.00
_cell.angle_beta   90.00
_cell.angle_gamma   90.00
#
_symmetry.space_group_name_H-M   'P 1'
#
loop_
_entity.id
_entity.type
_entity.pdbx_description
1 polymer ?
#
loop_
_entity_poly.entity_id
_entity_poly.type
_entity_poly.pdbx_seq_one_letter_code
_entity_poly.pdbx_strand_id
1 'polypeptide(L)'
;MSASVTAGPEGVLATPGKAAGPCAMVIFGASGDLTKRKLVPSLYNLANYGLLSPDTAIVGVARRESSAELFREQLTDAINQFGTQKVDPALWAKFREKIYYCRGDFDNPATYKQLSELLAEAETKHHTKGNALFYLSVQPSYFGAIAEQLKANGLVSESEGRWRRVIVEKPFGRDLSSARSLNTKLSAALEEKQIYRIDHYLGKETAQNLLVFRLGNSMFEPIWNRRYIDHVQITVARRCPHCGGKTVPGENPPTLKAGR
;
A
#
# COMPACT_ATOMS: atom_id res chain seq x y z
N MET A 1 13.38 26.54 17.42
CA MET A 1 13.00 25.33 18.15
C MET A 1 13.67 24.15 17.46
N SER A 2 14.64 23.55 18.10
CA SER A 2 15.51 22.53 17.54
C SER A 2 14.80 21.16 17.59
N ALA A 3 14.57 20.55 16.44
CA ALA A 3 14.03 19.19 16.35
C ALA A 3 15.14 18.19 16.70
N SER A 4 14.99 17.47 17.81
CA SER A 4 15.89 16.39 18.19
C SER A 4 15.71 15.19 17.26
N VAL A 5 16.75 14.84 16.54
CA VAL A 5 16.87 13.62 15.76
C VAL A 5 17.13 12.45 16.72
N THR A 6 16.18 11.57 16.90
CA THR A 6 16.39 10.29 17.57
C THR A 6 16.93 9.29 16.56
N ALA A 7 18.15 8.82 16.77
CA ALA A 7 18.78 7.77 15.97
C ALA A 7 18.04 6.44 16.19
N GLY A 8 17.53 5.85 15.11
CA GLY A 8 17.15 4.45 15.05
C GLY A 8 18.40 3.55 14.96
N PRO A 9 18.27 2.22 15.12
CA PRO A 9 19.44 1.33 15.17
C PRO A 9 20.21 1.36 13.85
N GLU A 10 21.45 1.84 13.99
CA GLU A 10 22.60 1.77 13.08
C GLU A 10 22.46 2.21 11.61
N GLY A 11 22.87 3.44 11.33
CA GLY A 11 23.83 3.68 10.24
C GLY A 11 23.28 4.10 8.90
N VAL A 12 22.04 4.50 8.73
CA VAL A 12 21.60 5.19 7.51
C VAL A 12 21.08 6.58 7.87
N LEU A 13 21.73 7.62 7.36
CA LEU A 13 21.20 8.97 7.35
C LEU A 13 19.99 9.01 6.40
N ALA A 14 18.88 8.44 6.86
CA ALA A 14 17.60 8.62 6.20
C ALA A 14 17.21 10.09 6.38
N THR A 15 17.19 10.85 5.31
CA THR A 15 16.48 12.14 5.27
C THR A 15 15.10 11.90 5.85
N PRO A 16 14.67 12.66 6.90
CA PRO A 16 13.33 12.47 7.46
C PRO A 16 12.33 12.56 6.32
N GLY A 17 11.57 11.48 6.10
CA GLY A 17 10.55 11.46 5.07
C GLY A 17 9.58 12.61 5.29
N LYS A 18 9.18 13.28 4.22
CA LYS A 18 8.15 14.32 4.30
C LYS A 18 6.84 13.65 4.71
N ALA A 19 6.20 14.17 5.77
CA ALA A 19 4.90 13.67 6.20
C ALA A 19 3.88 13.71 5.04
N ALA A 20 3.10 12.64 4.90
CA ALA A 20 1.99 12.62 3.96
C ALA A 20 0.96 13.69 4.31
N GLY A 21 0.40 14.35 3.31
CA GLY A 21 -0.66 15.34 3.52
C GLY A 21 -1.98 14.71 3.97
N PRO A 22 -2.96 15.54 4.39
CA PRO A 22 -4.29 15.10 4.76
C PRO A 22 -4.98 14.30 3.65
N CYS A 23 -5.59 13.17 4.00
CA CYS A 23 -6.40 12.38 3.06
C CYS A 23 -7.29 11.36 3.78
N ALA A 24 -8.30 10.86 3.08
CA ALA A 24 -9.01 9.64 3.46
C ALA A 24 -8.36 8.44 2.75
N MET A 25 -7.86 7.45 3.51
CA MET A 25 -7.38 6.20 2.95
C MET A 25 -8.51 5.17 2.96
N VAL A 26 -8.98 4.79 1.78
CA VAL A 26 -10.01 3.78 1.58
C VAL A 26 -9.36 2.44 1.29
N ILE A 27 -9.62 1.43 2.12
CA ILE A 27 -9.05 0.09 1.97
C ILE A 27 -10.14 -0.88 1.52
N PHE A 28 -10.14 -1.27 0.26
CA PHE A 28 -10.98 -2.35 -0.24
C PHE A 28 -10.42 -3.70 0.20
N GLY A 29 -11.26 -4.57 0.74
CA GLY A 29 -10.80 -5.82 1.35
C GLY A 29 -10.39 -5.66 2.82
N ALA A 30 -10.94 -4.69 3.52
CA ALA A 30 -10.58 -4.30 4.87
C ALA A 30 -10.69 -5.41 5.93
N SER A 31 -11.52 -6.42 5.71
CA SER A 31 -11.64 -7.59 6.60
C SER A 31 -10.54 -8.65 6.38
N GLY A 32 -9.68 -8.46 5.37
CA GLY A 32 -8.62 -9.40 5.00
C GLY A 32 -7.38 -9.36 5.88
N ASP A 33 -6.58 -10.41 5.78
CA ASP A 33 -5.32 -10.58 6.53
C ASP A 33 -4.30 -9.46 6.27
N LEU A 34 -4.19 -8.99 5.03
CA LEU A 34 -3.24 -7.94 4.68
C LEU A 34 -3.54 -6.64 5.45
N THR A 35 -4.80 -6.25 5.53
CA THR A 35 -5.22 -5.07 6.29
C THR A 35 -4.85 -5.19 7.76
N LYS A 36 -5.18 -6.32 8.38
CA LYS A 36 -4.97 -6.56 9.80
C LYS A 36 -3.48 -6.72 10.16
N ARG A 37 -2.74 -7.49 9.36
CA ARG A 37 -1.35 -7.85 9.69
C ARG A 37 -0.31 -6.85 9.21
N LYS A 38 -0.64 -6.04 8.20
CA LYS A 38 0.34 -5.14 7.55
C LYS A 38 -0.14 -3.70 7.44
N LEU A 39 -1.27 -3.45 6.76
CA LEU A 39 -1.64 -2.08 6.43
C LEU A 39 -1.91 -1.23 7.67
N VAL A 40 -2.79 -1.68 8.57
CA VAL A 40 -3.13 -0.90 9.76
C VAL A 40 -1.96 -0.76 10.73
N PRO A 41 -1.18 -1.82 11.04
CA PRO A 41 0.05 -1.65 11.82
C PRO A 41 1.06 -0.69 11.18
N SER A 42 1.23 -0.72 9.86
CA SER A 42 2.13 0.21 9.16
C SER A 42 1.63 1.65 9.20
N LEU A 43 0.33 1.88 9.03
CA LEU A 43 -0.27 3.21 9.14
C LEU A 43 -0.14 3.77 10.55
N TYR A 44 -0.34 2.94 11.56
CA TYR A 44 -0.11 3.32 12.95
C TYR A 44 1.36 3.70 13.20
N ASN A 45 2.31 2.92 12.69
CA ASN A 45 3.73 3.25 12.80
C ASN A 45 4.04 4.59 12.13
N LEU A 46 3.50 4.84 10.93
CA LEU A 46 3.66 6.14 10.27
C LEU A 46 3.09 7.30 11.10
N ALA A 47 1.95 7.08 11.76
CA ALA A 47 1.37 8.07 12.68
C ALA A 47 2.27 8.29 13.89
N ASN A 48 2.82 7.21 14.47
CA ASN A 48 3.72 7.27 15.61
C ASN A 48 5.04 8.00 15.30
N TYR A 49 5.53 7.88 14.05
CA TYR A 49 6.71 8.60 13.58
C TYR A 49 6.44 10.03 13.07
N GLY A 50 5.18 10.49 13.12
CA GLY A 50 4.80 11.79 12.58
C GLY A 50 4.87 11.88 11.04
N LEU A 51 4.90 10.74 10.36
CA LEU A 51 4.94 10.64 8.90
C LEU A 51 3.55 10.51 8.25
N LEU A 52 2.52 10.27 9.04
CA LEU A 52 1.12 10.32 8.62
C LEU A 52 0.48 11.60 9.17
N SER A 53 -0.26 12.32 8.30
CA SER A 53 -0.97 13.52 8.76
C SER A 53 -1.95 13.19 9.90
N PRO A 54 -2.03 14.00 10.94
CA PRO A 54 -3.08 13.87 11.95
C PRO A 54 -4.50 14.01 11.36
N ASP A 55 -4.63 14.60 10.18
CA ASP A 55 -5.90 14.78 9.46
C ASP A 55 -6.15 13.61 8.45
N THR A 56 -5.57 12.44 8.70
CA THR A 56 -5.84 11.25 7.89
C THR A 56 -6.96 10.44 8.52
N ALA A 57 -7.97 10.09 7.70
CA ALA A 57 -9.02 9.14 8.05
C ALA A 57 -8.82 7.81 7.32
N ILE A 58 -9.36 6.70 7.87
CA ILE A 58 -9.31 5.37 7.26
C ILE A 58 -10.74 4.87 7.07
N VAL A 59 -11.08 4.44 5.87
CA VAL A 59 -12.38 3.85 5.56
C VAL A 59 -12.14 2.41 5.08
N GLY A 60 -12.53 1.43 5.89
CA GLY A 60 -12.48 0.03 5.50
C GLY A 60 -13.74 -0.35 4.69
N VAL A 61 -13.56 -0.90 3.48
CA VAL A 61 -14.65 -1.42 2.65
C VAL A 61 -14.55 -2.93 2.58
N ALA A 62 -15.60 -3.65 3.00
CA ALA A 62 -15.64 -5.11 2.94
C ALA A 62 -17.07 -5.66 2.90
N ARG A 63 -17.20 -6.91 2.41
CA ARG A 63 -18.48 -7.62 2.32
C ARG A 63 -18.98 -8.15 3.65
N ARG A 64 -18.05 -8.40 4.58
CA ARG A 64 -18.40 -8.98 5.89
C ARG A 64 -19.32 -8.04 6.66
N GLU A 65 -20.37 -8.59 7.25
CA GLU A 65 -21.20 -7.85 8.18
C GLU A 65 -20.41 -7.45 9.42
N SER A 66 -20.33 -6.15 9.67
CA SER A 66 -19.66 -5.59 10.84
C SER A 66 -20.16 -4.16 11.07
N SER A 67 -20.11 -3.71 12.30
CA SER A 67 -20.25 -2.30 12.63
C SER A 67 -18.89 -1.62 12.60
N ALA A 68 -18.87 -0.28 12.54
CA ALA A 68 -17.64 0.48 12.67
C ALA A 68 -16.93 0.20 14.00
N GLU A 69 -17.69 0.00 15.08
CA GLU A 69 -17.13 -0.29 16.40
C GLU A 69 -16.47 -1.67 16.44
N LEU A 70 -17.16 -2.71 15.97
CA LEU A 70 -16.59 -4.05 15.90
C LEU A 70 -15.35 -4.11 15.00
N PHE A 71 -15.35 -3.36 13.91
CA PHE A 71 -14.18 -3.24 13.05
C PHE A 71 -13.00 -2.58 13.77
N ARG A 72 -13.24 -1.52 14.53
CA ARG A 72 -12.23 -0.86 15.37
C ARG A 72 -11.66 -1.78 16.45
N GLU A 73 -12.50 -2.62 17.07
CA GLU A 73 -12.06 -3.64 18.03
C GLU A 73 -11.15 -4.67 17.38
N GLN A 74 -11.55 -5.23 16.23
CA GLN A 74 -10.73 -6.18 15.47
C GLN A 74 -9.37 -5.58 15.06
N LEU A 75 -9.31 -4.30 14.74
CA LEU A 75 -8.06 -3.62 14.41
C LEU A 75 -7.22 -3.33 15.67
N THR A 76 -7.87 -3.12 16.82
CA THR A 76 -7.16 -3.01 18.11
C THR A 76 -6.47 -4.31 18.48
N ASP A 77 -7.15 -5.43 18.32
CA ASP A 77 -6.55 -6.77 18.54
C ASP A 77 -5.40 -7.01 17.54
N ALA A 78 -5.63 -6.67 16.28
CA ALA A 78 -4.63 -6.85 15.24
C ALA A 78 -3.35 -6.01 15.48
N ILE A 79 -3.47 -4.77 15.93
CA ILE A 79 -2.29 -3.94 16.19
C ILE A 79 -1.52 -4.42 17.43
N ASN A 80 -2.22 -4.92 18.43
CA ASN A 80 -1.59 -5.53 19.61
C ASN A 80 -0.87 -6.84 19.27
N GLN A 81 -1.40 -7.62 18.31
CA GLN A 81 -0.82 -8.90 17.89
C GLN A 81 0.30 -8.75 16.85
N PHE A 82 0.16 -7.84 15.89
CA PHE A 82 1.03 -7.71 14.72
C PHE A 82 1.82 -6.40 14.67
N GLY A 83 1.60 -5.49 15.61
CA GLY A 83 2.38 -4.26 15.74
C GLY A 83 3.86 -4.57 15.96
N THR A 84 4.73 -3.83 15.29
CA THR A 84 6.18 -3.97 15.43
C THR A 84 6.74 -3.18 16.62
N GLN A 85 5.90 -2.34 17.23
CA GLN A 85 6.24 -1.49 18.35
C GLN A 85 5.15 -1.58 19.43
N LYS A 86 5.53 -1.21 20.66
CA LYS A 86 4.55 -1.07 21.74
C LYS A 86 3.53 0.01 21.39
N VAL A 87 2.25 -0.34 21.50
CA VAL A 87 1.16 0.59 21.20
C VAL A 87 1.05 1.65 22.29
N ASP A 88 1.10 2.92 21.91
CA ASP A 88 0.76 4.04 22.79
C ASP A 88 -0.79 4.14 22.84
N PRO A 89 -1.40 3.93 24.04
CA PRO A 89 -2.87 3.95 24.16
C PRO A 89 -3.48 5.30 23.78
N ALA A 90 -2.81 6.42 24.07
CA ALA A 90 -3.33 7.75 23.77
C ALA A 90 -3.31 8.06 22.26
N LEU A 91 -2.23 7.68 21.59
CA LEU A 91 -2.12 7.79 20.14
C LEU A 91 -3.11 6.86 19.44
N TRP A 92 -3.23 5.60 19.93
CA TRP A 92 -4.16 4.64 19.35
C TRP A 92 -5.61 5.08 19.50
N ALA A 93 -6.01 5.64 20.64
CA ALA A 93 -7.36 6.16 20.82
C ALA A 93 -7.70 7.23 19.77
N LYS A 94 -6.83 8.22 19.57
CA LYS A 94 -7.00 9.25 18.54
C LYS A 94 -7.01 8.69 17.12
N PHE A 95 -6.18 7.68 16.83
CA PHE A 95 -6.12 7.04 15.53
C PHE A 95 -7.39 6.23 15.25
N ARG A 96 -7.88 5.47 16.24
CA ARG A 96 -9.06 4.62 16.17
C ARG A 96 -10.34 5.41 15.88
N GLU A 97 -10.49 6.62 16.41
CA GLU A 97 -11.66 7.50 16.17
C GLU A 97 -11.85 7.86 14.69
N LYS A 98 -10.77 7.83 13.91
CA LYS A 98 -10.75 8.17 12.48
C LYS A 98 -10.96 6.97 11.56
N ILE A 99 -11.32 5.81 12.11
CA ILE A 99 -11.56 4.58 11.36
C ILE A 99 -13.07 4.41 11.16
N TYR A 100 -13.46 4.27 9.91
CA TYR A 100 -14.82 4.05 9.43
C TYR A 100 -14.95 2.67 8.78
N TYR A 101 -16.17 2.17 8.68
CA TYR A 101 -16.46 0.92 8.01
C TYR A 101 -17.64 1.08 7.04
N CYS A 102 -17.42 0.68 5.80
CA CYS A 102 -18.40 0.63 4.72
C CYS A 102 -18.65 -0.85 4.38
N ARG A 103 -19.85 -1.34 4.67
CA ARG A 103 -20.25 -2.70 4.29
C ARG A 103 -20.81 -2.68 2.87
N GLY A 104 -20.34 -3.59 2.02
CA GLY A 104 -20.95 -3.79 0.70
C GLY A 104 -20.10 -4.61 -0.24
N ASP A 105 -20.75 -5.05 -1.32
CA ASP A 105 -20.10 -5.76 -2.41
C ASP A 105 -19.39 -4.75 -3.34
N PHE A 106 -18.29 -5.19 -3.95
CA PHE A 106 -17.41 -4.32 -4.74
C PHE A 106 -17.98 -3.98 -6.12
N ASP A 107 -19.02 -4.66 -6.56
CA ASP A 107 -19.75 -4.44 -7.79
C ASP A 107 -21.11 -3.73 -7.58
N ASN A 108 -21.53 -3.53 -6.32
CA ASN A 108 -22.80 -2.89 -5.99
C ASN A 108 -22.65 -1.36 -5.91
N PRO A 109 -23.37 -0.58 -6.77
CA PRO A 109 -23.34 0.88 -6.72
C PRO A 109 -23.73 1.50 -5.37
N ALA A 110 -24.62 0.83 -4.59
CA ALA A 110 -25.02 1.32 -3.28
C ALA A 110 -23.86 1.41 -2.30
N THR A 111 -22.85 0.51 -2.44
CA THR A 111 -21.61 0.55 -1.64
C THR A 111 -20.85 1.86 -1.87
N TYR A 112 -20.79 2.33 -3.12
CA TYR A 112 -20.05 3.55 -3.47
C TYR A 112 -20.80 4.83 -3.10
N LYS A 113 -22.14 4.77 -3.07
CA LYS A 113 -22.94 5.86 -2.52
C LYS A 113 -22.67 6.03 -1.01
N GLN A 114 -22.73 4.93 -0.25
CA GLN A 114 -22.37 4.93 1.18
C GLN A 114 -20.92 5.37 1.41
N LEU A 115 -19.99 4.90 0.58
CA LEU A 115 -18.59 5.32 0.63
C LEU A 115 -18.44 6.84 0.40
N SER A 116 -19.20 7.41 -0.53
CA SER A 116 -19.20 8.86 -0.78
C SER A 116 -19.66 9.64 0.46
N GLU A 117 -20.70 9.17 1.14
CA GLU A 117 -21.22 9.77 2.36
C GLU A 117 -20.19 9.72 3.50
N LEU A 118 -19.51 8.57 3.66
CA LEU A 118 -18.44 8.41 4.67
C LEU A 118 -17.21 9.28 4.35
N LEU A 119 -16.86 9.47 3.08
CA LEU A 119 -15.79 10.37 2.69
C LEU A 119 -16.12 11.84 2.98
N ALA A 120 -17.37 12.26 2.77
CA ALA A 120 -17.84 13.59 3.11
C ALA A 120 -17.85 13.80 4.63
N GLU A 121 -18.28 12.80 5.40
CA GLU A 121 -18.21 12.82 6.86
C GLU A 121 -16.76 12.94 7.36
N ALA A 122 -15.85 12.13 6.80
CA ALA A 122 -14.43 12.15 7.13
C ALA A 122 -13.78 13.51 6.80
N GLU A 123 -14.16 14.12 5.68
CA GLU A 123 -13.69 15.48 5.33
C GLU A 123 -14.12 16.51 6.36
N THR A 124 -15.39 16.48 6.74
CA THR A 124 -15.95 17.42 7.72
C THR A 124 -15.33 17.27 9.11
N LYS A 125 -15.14 16.02 9.57
CA LYS A 125 -14.65 15.73 10.92
C LYS A 125 -13.13 15.78 11.06
N HIS A 126 -12.39 15.42 10.02
CA HIS A 126 -10.94 15.21 10.08
C HIS A 126 -10.15 16.08 9.10
N HIS A 127 -10.80 16.96 8.37
CA HIS A 127 -10.15 17.92 7.47
C HIS A 127 -9.23 17.27 6.42
N THR A 128 -9.70 16.17 5.81
CA THR A 128 -8.95 15.39 4.79
C THR A 128 -8.69 16.16 3.50
N LYS A 129 -9.17 17.40 3.38
CA LYS A 129 -9.11 18.28 2.19
C LYS A 129 -9.75 17.65 0.95
N GLY A 130 -10.69 16.72 1.17
CA GLY A 130 -11.32 15.98 0.10
C GLY A 130 -10.37 15.06 -0.67
N ASN A 131 -9.13 14.85 -0.24
CA ASN A 131 -8.20 13.93 -0.85
C ASN A 131 -8.55 12.49 -0.51
N ALA A 132 -8.43 11.56 -1.48
CA ALA A 132 -8.63 10.14 -1.22
C ALA A 132 -7.60 9.26 -1.90
N LEU A 133 -7.16 8.26 -1.14
CA LEU A 133 -6.27 7.19 -1.57
C LEU A 133 -7.00 5.86 -1.47
N PHE A 134 -7.33 5.25 -2.61
CA PHE A 134 -8.02 3.97 -2.69
C PHE A 134 -7.01 2.83 -2.79
N TYR A 135 -6.92 2.02 -1.77
CA TYR A 135 -6.02 0.87 -1.71
C TYR A 135 -6.80 -0.42 -2.02
N LEU A 136 -6.46 -1.10 -3.11
CA LEU A 136 -7.16 -2.30 -3.55
C LEU A 136 -6.48 -3.55 -2.94
N SER A 137 -6.80 -3.85 -1.68
CA SER A 137 -6.36 -5.05 -0.95
C SER A 137 -7.30 -6.23 -1.20
N VAL A 138 -7.58 -6.49 -2.46
CA VAL A 138 -8.51 -7.53 -2.93
C VAL A 138 -7.87 -8.37 -4.03
N GLN A 139 -8.56 -9.44 -4.44
CA GLN A 139 -8.10 -10.23 -5.59
C GLN A 139 -8.09 -9.38 -6.87
N PRO A 140 -7.10 -9.57 -7.76
CA PRO A 140 -6.96 -8.79 -8.99
C PRO A 140 -8.19 -8.79 -9.91
N SER A 141 -9.03 -9.82 -9.82
CA SER A 141 -10.29 -9.90 -10.55
C SER A 141 -11.28 -8.76 -10.24
N TYR A 142 -11.16 -8.15 -9.05
CA TYR A 142 -12.02 -7.03 -8.65
C TYR A 142 -11.47 -5.66 -9.05
N PHE A 143 -10.19 -5.53 -9.43
CA PHE A 143 -9.58 -4.22 -9.67
C PHE A 143 -10.34 -3.39 -10.74
N GLY A 144 -10.69 -4.04 -11.86
CA GLY A 144 -11.44 -3.37 -12.93
C GLY A 144 -12.83 -2.92 -12.49
N ALA A 145 -13.59 -3.81 -11.85
CA ALA A 145 -14.94 -3.50 -11.37
C ALA A 145 -14.93 -2.36 -10.33
N ILE A 146 -13.98 -2.38 -9.39
CA ILE A 146 -13.84 -1.30 -8.40
C ILE A 146 -13.52 0.02 -9.10
N ALA A 147 -12.58 0.05 -10.05
CA ALA A 147 -12.21 1.26 -10.78
C ALA A 147 -13.39 1.83 -11.59
N GLU A 148 -14.15 0.97 -12.26
CA GLU A 148 -15.36 1.34 -12.99
C GLU A 148 -16.41 1.96 -12.06
N GLN A 149 -16.67 1.35 -10.92
CA GLN A 149 -17.63 1.83 -9.93
C GLN A 149 -17.17 3.15 -9.29
N LEU A 150 -15.89 3.28 -8.96
CA LEU A 150 -15.33 4.54 -8.45
C LEU A 150 -15.55 5.68 -9.44
N LYS A 151 -15.33 5.42 -10.74
CA LYS A 151 -15.58 6.39 -11.82
C LYS A 151 -17.05 6.72 -11.95
N ALA A 152 -17.93 5.71 -12.04
CA ALA A 152 -19.36 5.88 -12.20
C ALA A 152 -20.00 6.71 -11.09
N ASN A 153 -19.45 6.65 -9.87
CA ASN A 153 -19.91 7.41 -8.72
C ASN A 153 -19.11 8.71 -8.48
N GLY A 154 -18.26 9.15 -9.42
CA GLY A 154 -17.53 10.41 -9.33
C GLY A 154 -16.41 10.43 -8.28
N LEU A 155 -16.07 9.27 -7.68
CA LEU A 155 -15.11 9.19 -6.57
C LEU A 155 -13.65 9.35 -6.99
N VAL A 156 -13.35 9.27 -8.28
CA VAL A 156 -12.01 9.47 -8.85
C VAL A 156 -11.85 10.80 -9.57
N SER A 157 -12.87 11.64 -9.58
CA SER A 157 -12.80 12.97 -10.18
C SER A 157 -11.92 13.89 -9.33
N GLU A 158 -10.91 14.49 -9.94
CA GLU A 158 -10.02 15.48 -9.32
C GLU A 158 -10.53 16.89 -9.60
N SER A 159 -10.25 17.80 -8.70
CA SER A 159 -10.46 19.24 -8.87
C SER A 159 -9.27 19.99 -8.28
N GLU A 160 -9.19 21.29 -8.45
CA GLU A 160 -8.11 22.10 -7.90
C GLU A 160 -7.96 21.89 -6.39
N GLY A 161 -6.76 21.52 -5.96
CA GLY A 161 -6.43 21.22 -4.56
C GLY A 161 -6.93 19.86 -4.04
N ARG A 162 -7.65 19.08 -4.84
CA ARG A 162 -8.17 17.75 -4.45
C ARG A 162 -7.65 16.68 -5.39
N TRP A 163 -6.95 15.71 -4.84
CA TRP A 163 -6.41 14.59 -5.60
C TRP A 163 -7.10 13.27 -5.23
N ARG A 164 -7.14 12.34 -6.20
CA ARG A 164 -7.66 10.99 -6.07
C ARG A 164 -6.61 10.02 -6.62
N ARG A 165 -6.22 9.03 -5.83
CA ARG A 165 -5.18 8.06 -6.19
C ARG A 165 -5.66 6.65 -5.92
N VAL A 166 -5.27 5.71 -6.77
CA VAL A 166 -5.59 4.29 -6.62
C VAL A 166 -4.30 3.49 -6.55
N ILE A 167 -4.17 2.69 -5.51
CA ILE A 167 -3.06 1.75 -5.33
C ILE A 167 -3.53 0.35 -5.70
N VAL A 168 -2.77 -0.31 -6.57
CA VAL A 168 -2.94 -1.71 -6.93
C VAL A 168 -1.67 -2.49 -6.62
N GLU A 169 -1.83 -3.71 -6.10
CA GLU A 169 -0.73 -4.63 -5.79
C GLU A 169 -0.56 -5.72 -6.85
N LYS A 170 0.60 -6.33 -6.87
CA LYS A 170 0.81 -7.56 -7.64
C LYS A 170 -0.12 -8.70 -7.15
N PRO A 171 -0.53 -9.60 -8.07
CA PRO A 171 -0.20 -9.67 -9.50
C PRO A 171 -1.09 -8.76 -10.36
N PHE A 172 -0.48 -8.10 -11.37
CA PHE A 172 -1.22 -7.25 -12.32
C PHE A 172 -1.81 -8.03 -13.49
N GLY A 173 -1.87 -9.33 -13.40
CA GLY A 173 -2.33 -10.31 -14.39
C GLY A 173 -1.57 -11.64 -14.22
N ARG A 174 -2.06 -12.71 -14.83
CA ARG A 174 -1.40 -14.02 -14.84
C ARG A 174 -0.38 -14.12 -16.00
N ASP A 175 -0.67 -13.42 -17.07
CA ASP A 175 0.09 -13.35 -18.31
C ASP A 175 -0.01 -11.96 -18.94
N LEU A 176 0.65 -11.75 -20.08
CA LEU A 176 0.65 -10.49 -20.78
C LEU A 176 -0.75 -10.05 -21.23
N SER A 177 -1.59 -10.99 -21.65
CA SER A 177 -2.96 -10.71 -22.14
C SER A 177 -3.83 -10.17 -21.00
N SER A 178 -3.87 -10.87 -19.87
CA SER A 178 -4.63 -10.45 -18.69
C SER A 178 -4.09 -9.16 -18.07
N ALA A 179 -2.77 -8.95 -18.10
CA ALA A 179 -2.16 -7.70 -17.65
C ALA A 179 -2.55 -6.50 -18.54
N ARG A 180 -2.57 -6.68 -19.88
CA ARG A 180 -3.04 -5.67 -20.82
C ARG A 180 -4.52 -5.37 -20.63
N SER A 181 -5.35 -6.41 -20.47
CA SER A 181 -6.79 -6.24 -20.20
C SER A 181 -7.05 -5.46 -18.93
N LEU A 182 -6.36 -5.78 -17.83
CA LEU A 182 -6.47 -5.02 -16.59
C LEU A 182 -6.03 -3.57 -16.77
N ASN A 183 -4.90 -3.35 -17.45
CA ASN A 183 -4.42 -1.99 -17.70
C ASN A 183 -5.43 -1.17 -18.51
N THR A 184 -6.03 -1.76 -19.54
CA THR A 184 -7.09 -1.11 -20.35
C THR A 184 -8.29 -0.70 -19.48
N LYS A 185 -8.74 -1.59 -18.57
CA LYS A 185 -9.86 -1.29 -17.66
C LYS A 185 -9.51 -0.16 -16.68
N LEU A 186 -8.31 -0.20 -16.10
CA LEU A 186 -7.86 0.85 -15.19
C LEU A 186 -7.74 2.20 -15.91
N SER A 187 -7.12 2.24 -17.08
CA SER A 187 -6.95 3.45 -17.89
C SER A 187 -8.27 4.00 -18.47
N ALA A 188 -9.29 3.16 -18.62
CA ALA A 188 -10.63 3.61 -18.97
C ALA A 188 -11.33 4.36 -17.84
N ALA A 189 -10.99 4.05 -16.58
CA ALA A 189 -11.59 4.65 -15.40
C ALA A 189 -10.75 5.79 -14.80
N LEU A 190 -9.43 5.74 -14.91
CA LEU A 190 -8.46 6.55 -14.21
C LEU A 190 -7.43 7.13 -15.17
N GLU A 191 -6.89 8.30 -14.88
CA GLU A 191 -5.69 8.81 -15.53
C GLU A 191 -4.44 8.09 -15.00
N GLU A 192 -3.40 7.94 -15.83
CA GLU A 192 -2.17 7.24 -15.42
C GLU A 192 -1.53 7.84 -14.16
N LYS A 193 -1.58 9.16 -14.01
CA LYS A 193 -1.07 9.86 -12.81
C LYS A 193 -1.81 9.49 -11.52
N GLN A 194 -3.01 8.90 -11.62
CA GLN A 194 -3.82 8.45 -10.48
C GLN A 194 -3.53 7.00 -10.08
N ILE A 195 -2.83 6.22 -10.91
CA ILE A 195 -2.62 4.79 -10.71
C ILE A 195 -1.23 4.53 -10.14
N TYR A 196 -1.16 3.98 -8.94
CA TYR A 196 0.07 3.59 -8.27
C TYR A 196 0.17 2.06 -8.22
N ARG A 197 1.05 1.50 -9.03
CA ARG A 197 1.34 0.06 -9.03
C ARG A 197 2.47 -0.20 -8.06
N ILE A 198 2.19 -0.93 -6.99
CA ILE A 198 3.22 -1.23 -6.00
C ILE A 198 3.77 -2.65 -6.14
N ASP A 199 5.08 -2.73 -6.00
CA ASP A 199 5.84 -3.97 -5.93
C ASP A 199 6.67 -3.97 -4.65
N HIS A 200 6.33 -4.84 -3.71
CA HIS A 200 7.01 -4.94 -2.43
C HIS A 200 8.51 -5.26 -2.55
N TYR A 201 8.96 -5.86 -3.68
CA TYR A 201 10.38 -6.09 -3.92
C TYR A 201 11.15 -4.79 -4.15
N LEU A 202 10.54 -3.82 -4.81
CA LEU A 202 11.17 -2.50 -5.01
C LEU A 202 11.27 -1.69 -3.71
N GLY A 203 10.44 -1.99 -2.73
CA GLY A 203 10.49 -1.38 -1.40
C GLY A 203 11.49 -2.03 -0.45
N LYS A 204 12.13 -3.15 -0.83
CA LYS A 204 13.14 -3.78 0.02
C LYS A 204 14.44 -3.01 0.00
N GLU A 205 15.04 -2.84 1.18
CA GLU A 205 16.32 -2.14 1.35
C GLU A 205 17.42 -2.67 0.42
N THR A 206 17.53 -3.99 0.27
CA THR A 206 18.47 -4.62 -0.67
C THR A 206 18.30 -4.15 -2.11
N ALA A 207 17.05 -4.03 -2.58
CA ALA A 207 16.77 -3.56 -3.94
C ALA A 207 17.04 -2.05 -4.08
N GLN A 208 16.70 -1.26 -3.08
CA GLN A 208 16.99 0.18 -3.03
C GLN A 208 18.49 0.43 -3.02
N ASN A 209 19.24 -0.30 -2.20
CA ASN A 209 20.70 -0.20 -2.12
C ASN A 209 21.38 -0.54 -3.45
N LEU A 210 20.84 -1.50 -4.21
CA LEU A 210 21.36 -1.83 -5.54
C LEU A 210 21.20 -0.67 -6.53
N LEU A 211 20.05 0.01 -6.48
CA LEU A 211 19.81 1.20 -7.32
C LEU A 211 20.75 2.34 -6.95
N VAL A 212 20.92 2.61 -5.66
CA VAL A 212 21.85 3.64 -5.17
C VAL A 212 23.29 3.29 -5.55
N PHE A 213 23.70 2.04 -5.35
CA PHE A 213 25.04 1.57 -5.72
C PHE A 213 25.34 1.78 -7.20
N ARG A 214 24.37 1.43 -8.08
CA ARG A 214 24.56 1.53 -9.53
C ARG A 214 24.47 2.95 -10.05
N LEU A 215 23.46 3.72 -9.63
CA LEU A 215 23.09 5.01 -10.23
C LEU A 215 23.55 6.21 -9.40
N GLY A 216 23.70 6.05 -8.09
CA GLY A 216 24.17 7.10 -7.20
C GLY A 216 25.71 7.13 -7.02
N ASN A 217 26.42 6.23 -7.70
CA ASN A 217 27.87 6.12 -7.57
C ASN A 217 28.54 6.17 -8.96
N SER A 218 29.12 7.30 -9.28
CA SER A 218 29.75 7.58 -10.58
C SER A 218 30.92 6.63 -10.92
N MET A 219 31.51 5.96 -9.93
CA MET A 219 32.56 4.99 -10.15
C MET A 219 32.03 3.68 -10.75
N PHE A 220 30.82 3.25 -10.37
CA PHE A 220 30.25 1.97 -10.79
C PHE A 220 29.34 2.09 -12.02
N GLU A 221 28.71 3.24 -12.24
CA GLU A 221 27.78 3.42 -13.35
C GLU A 221 28.41 3.11 -14.73
N PRO A 222 29.65 3.57 -15.05
CA PRO A 222 30.27 3.32 -16.36
C PRO A 222 30.62 1.86 -16.61
N ILE A 223 30.91 1.09 -15.55
CA ILE A 223 31.31 -0.32 -15.66
C ILE A 223 30.15 -1.30 -15.55
N TRP A 224 28.95 -0.80 -15.15
CA TRP A 224 27.76 -1.65 -15.02
C TRP A 224 27.02 -1.84 -16.35
N ASN A 225 27.71 -2.49 -17.28
CA ASN A 225 27.19 -2.76 -18.62
C ASN A 225 27.76 -4.08 -19.16
N ARG A 226 27.23 -4.58 -20.27
CA ARG A 226 27.61 -5.87 -20.88
C ARG A 226 29.09 -5.99 -21.31
N ARG A 227 29.84 -4.89 -21.34
CA ARG A 227 31.27 -4.91 -21.71
C ARG A 227 32.12 -5.41 -20.55
N TYR A 228 31.69 -5.13 -19.31
CA TYR A 228 32.46 -5.42 -18.10
C TYR A 228 31.79 -6.47 -17.22
N ILE A 229 30.47 -6.69 -17.37
CA ILE A 229 29.71 -7.69 -16.60
C ILE A 229 29.30 -8.82 -17.54
N ASP A 230 29.79 -10.02 -17.25
CA ASP A 230 29.47 -11.23 -18.02
C ASP A 230 28.03 -11.68 -17.78
N HIS A 231 27.62 -11.79 -16.51
CA HIS A 231 26.27 -12.19 -16.17
C HIS A 231 25.83 -11.63 -14.79
N VAL A 232 24.53 -11.59 -14.57
CA VAL A 232 23.91 -11.28 -13.27
C VAL A 232 23.14 -12.49 -12.79
N GLN A 233 23.45 -12.96 -11.60
CA GLN A 233 22.73 -14.05 -10.95
C GLN A 233 21.87 -13.52 -9.81
N ILE A 234 20.55 -13.77 -9.87
CA ILE A 234 19.58 -13.37 -8.84
C ILE A 234 19.05 -14.64 -8.18
N THR A 235 19.34 -14.81 -6.89
CA THR A 235 18.86 -15.95 -6.11
C THR A 235 17.71 -15.50 -5.21
N VAL A 236 16.52 -16.10 -5.36
CA VAL A 236 15.36 -15.88 -4.50
C VAL A 236 15.14 -17.12 -3.64
N ALA A 237 15.68 -17.11 -2.42
CA ALA A 237 15.44 -18.19 -1.48
C ALA A 237 14.09 -17.98 -0.76
N ARG A 238 13.19 -18.95 -0.86
CA ARG A 238 11.93 -18.98 -0.09
C ARG A 238 12.00 -20.10 0.93
N ARG A 239 11.58 -19.81 2.16
CA ARG A 239 11.32 -20.86 3.14
C ARG A 239 10.06 -21.61 2.74
N CYS A 240 10.17 -22.94 2.62
CA CYS A 240 9.00 -23.77 2.38
C CYS A 240 8.07 -23.72 3.61
N PRO A 241 6.80 -23.30 3.46
CA PRO A 241 5.87 -23.23 4.58
C PRO A 241 5.49 -24.63 5.14
N HIS A 242 5.69 -25.70 4.34
CA HIS A 242 5.33 -27.09 4.71
C HIS A 242 6.46 -27.86 5.41
N CYS A 243 7.73 -27.48 5.22
CA CYS A 243 8.89 -28.21 5.75
C CYS A 243 9.64 -27.47 6.88
N GLY A 244 9.03 -26.45 7.47
CA GLY A 244 9.61 -25.74 8.63
C GLY A 244 10.95 -25.02 8.36
N GLY A 245 11.20 -24.65 7.09
CA GLY A 245 12.39 -23.85 6.73
C GLY A 245 13.58 -24.66 6.24
N LYS A 246 13.44 -25.95 6.00
CA LYS A 246 14.49 -26.74 5.30
C LYS A 246 14.47 -26.37 3.81
N THR A 247 15.63 -26.03 3.26
CA THR A 247 15.82 -25.89 1.80
C THR A 247 15.57 -27.24 1.14
N VAL A 248 14.70 -27.26 0.12
CA VAL A 248 14.49 -28.48 -0.69
C VAL A 248 15.71 -28.63 -1.58
N PRO A 249 16.49 -29.73 -1.46
CA PRO A 249 17.57 -30.01 -2.38
C PRO A 249 16.95 -30.45 -3.73
N GLY A 250 17.21 -29.72 -4.81
CA GLY A 250 16.92 -30.23 -6.17
C GLY A 250 16.23 -29.28 -7.14
N GLU A 251 15.70 -28.16 -6.74
CA GLU A 251 15.23 -27.16 -7.71
C GLU A 251 16.26 -26.04 -7.83
N ASN A 252 17.00 -26.07 -8.93
CA ASN A 252 17.83 -24.91 -9.32
C ASN A 252 16.93 -23.69 -9.46
N PRO A 253 17.26 -22.57 -8.80
CA PRO A 253 16.52 -21.33 -9.00
C PRO A 253 16.56 -20.97 -10.48
N PRO A 254 15.47 -20.41 -11.05
CA PRO A 254 15.45 -20.04 -12.45
C PRO A 254 16.55 -19.01 -12.70
N THR A 255 17.54 -19.39 -13.48
CA THR A 255 18.61 -18.50 -13.94
C THR A 255 18.05 -17.67 -15.08
N LEU A 256 17.72 -16.42 -14.84
CA LEU A 256 17.42 -15.45 -15.89
C LEU A 256 18.74 -15.11 -16.60
N LYS A 257 19.01 -15.81 -17.72
CA LYS A 257 20.07 -15.39 -18.64
C LYS A 257 19.59 -14.13 -19.33
N ALA A 258 20.31 -13.03 -19.17
CA ALA A 258 20.11 -11.87 -20.02
C ALA A 258 20.42 -12.32 -21.46
N GLY A 259 19.42 -12.28 -22.35
CA GLY A 259 19.58 -12.60 -23.75
C GLY A 259 20.64 -11.72 -24.40
N ARG A 260 21.37 -12.28 -25.35
CA ARG A 260 22.39 -11.62 -26.19
C ARG A 260 21.78 -10.49 -27.02
#